data_66d817fe999c3fe76fc05ba0f35e2412
#
_entry.id   66d817fe999c3fe76fc05ba0f35e2412
#
_cell.length_a   1.000
_cell.length_b   1.000
_cell.length_c   1.000
_cell.angle_alpha   90.00
_cell.angle_beta   90.00
_cell.angle_gamma   90.00
#
_symmetry.space_group_name_H-M   'P 1'
#
loop_
_entity.id
_entity.type
_entity.pdbx_description
1 polymer ?
#
loop_
_entity_poly.entity_id
_entity_poly.type
_entity_poly.pdbx_seq_one_letter_code
_entity_poly.pdbx_strand_id
1 'polypeptide(L)'
;MATREVGFIMTEEYKAWIDDIKNRIRQSQIKASVRINYELLDLYWELGRDIVNKQQNAEWGDSFIAMMSKDLQKTFPGMSGFSQQNLRSIRYWYQFYHNCSNDLQAVSKLKTIENMVKSIPWGHNQRIMYKCKSIDEALFYVQKTMDNNWSRSV
;
A
#
# COMPACT_ATOMS: atom_id res chain seq x y z
N MET A 1 -36.06 -8.60 -36.82
CA MET A 1 -35.21 -7.70 -36.01
C MET A 1 -34.39 -8.44 -34.98
N ALA A 2 -34.97 -9.31 -34.20
CA ALA A 2 -34.21 -10.12 -33.21
C ALA A 2 -33.10 -10.96 -33.84
N THR A 3 -33.33 -11.51 -35.04
CA THR A 3 -32.39 -12.33 -35.78
C THR A 3 -31.17 -11.54 -36.26
N ARG A 4 -31.31 -10.24 -36.55
CA ARG A 4 -30.20 -9.35 -36.94
C ARG A 4 -29.30 -9.00 -35.78
N GLU A 5 -29.89 -8.78 -34.60
CA GLU A 5 -29.15 -8.49 -33.39
C GLU A 5 -28.30 -9.69 -32.96
N VAL A 6 -28.87 -10.90 -32.99
CA VAL A 6 -28.14 -12.13 -32.67
C VAL A 6 -27.01 -12.36 -33.70
N GLY A 7 -27.25 -12.13 -35.01
CA GLY A 7 -26.24 -12.25 -36.04
C GLY A 7 -25.10 -11.24 -35.87
N PHE A 8 -25.41 -10.00 -35.47
CA PHE A 8 -24.40 -8.98 -35.21
C PHE A 8 -23.50 -9.37 -34.03
N ILE A 9 -24.09 -9.85 -32.92
CA ILE A 9 -23.38 -10.25 -31.70
C ILE A 9 -22.38 -11.39 -32.00
N MET A 10 -22.67 -12.24 -32.99
CA MET A 10 -21.84 -13.39 -33.36
C MET A 10 -20.72 -13.07 -34.33
N THR A 11 -20.57 -11.83 -34.77
CA THR A 11 -19.50 -11.47 -35.74
C THR A 11 -18.13 -11.42 -35.06
N GLU A 12 -17.08 -11.72 -35.82
CA GLU A 12 -15.69 -11.61 -35.33
C GLU A 12 -15.32 -10.18 -34.99
N GLU A 13 -15.86 -9.21 -35.71
CA GLU A 13 -15.67 -7.79 -35.45
C GLU A 13 -16.20 -7.42 -34.05
N TYR A 14 -17.38 -7.87 -33.65
CA TYR A 14 -17.93 -7.65 -32.33
C TYR A 14 -17.07 -8.31 -31.25
N LYS A 15 -16.65 -9.55 -31.46
CA LYS A 15 -15.81 -10.29 -30.53
C LYS A 15 -14.49 -9.57 -30.25
N ALA A 16 -13.83 -9.08 -31.26
CA ALA A 16 -12.60 -8.33 -31.14
C ALA A 16 -12.81 -7.02 -30.37
N TRP A 17 -13.88 -6.31 -30.68
CA TRP A 17 -14.22 -5.05 -30.03
C TRP A 17 -14.57 -5.25 -28.56
N ILE A 18 -15.41 -6.24 -28.23
CA ILE A 18 -15.80 -6.48 -26.85
C ILE A 18 -14.62 -6.97 -26.01
N ASP A 19 -13.69 -7.71 -26.58
CA ASP A 19 -12.46 -8.12 -25.88
C ASP A 19 -11.58 -6.91 -25.57
N ASP A 20 -11.47 -5.98 -26.50
CA ASP A 20 -10.77 -4.72 -26.26
C ASP A 20 -11.42 -3.91 -25.12
N ILE A 21 -12.76 -3.80 -25.12
CA ILE A 21 -13.49 -3.12 -24.05
C ILE A 21 -13.26 -3.79 -22.69
N LYS A 22 -13.31 -5.11 -22.64
CA LYS A 22 -13.04 -5.87 -21.40
C LYS A 22 -11.64 -5.59 -20.88
N ASN A 23 -10.66 -5.53 -21.76
CA ASN A 23 -9.28 -5.22 -21.36
C ASN A 23 -9.13 -3.78 -20.84
N ARG A 24 -9.78 -2.82 -21.47
CA ARG A 24 -9.77 -1.42 -21.00
C ARG A 24 -10.41 -1.29 -19.61
N ILE A 25 -11.50 -2.01 -19.37
CA ILE A 25 -12.16 -2.03 -18.05
C ILE A 25 -11.23 -2.63 -17.00
N ARG A 26 -10.60 -3.77 -17.28
CA ARG A 26 -9.64 -4.41 -16.36
C ARG A 26 -8.47 -3.48 -16.04
N GLN A 27 -7.90 -2.82 -17.05
CA GLN A 27 -6.81 -1.86 -16.84
C GLN A 27 -7.24 -0.68 -15.98
N SER A 28 -8.44 -0.17 -16.21
CA SER A 28 -9.00 0.92 -15.41
C SER A 28 -9.19 0.51 -13.94
N GLN A 29 -9.69 -0.71 -13.71
CA GLN A 29 -9.84 -1.25 -12.36
C GLN A 29 -8.50 -1.42 -11.65
N ILE A 30 -7.49 -1.92 -12.35
CA ILE A 30 -6.13 -2.07 -11.82
C ILE A 30 -5.56 -0.70 -11.43
N LYS A 31 -5.67 0.30 -12.28
CA LYS A 31 -5.20 1.66 -12.01
C LYS A 31 -5.90 2.26 -10.79
N ALA A 32 -7.21 2.06 -10.67
CA ALA A 32 -7.98 2.54 -9.52
C ALA A 32 -7.53 1.86 -8.23
N SER A 33 -7.30 0.55 -8.26
CA SER A 33 -6.82 -0.21 -7.10
C SER A 33 -5.43 0.24 -6.65
N VAL A 34 -4.52 0.49 -7.59
CA VAL A 34 -3.18 0.98 -7.30
C VAL A 34 -3.24 2.37 -6.66
N ARG A 35 -4.10 3.24 -7.17
CA ARG A 35 -4.28 4.59 -6.62
C ARG A 35 -4.85 4.55 -5.20
N ILE A 36 -5.88 3.74 -4.97
CA ILE A 36 -6.48 3.57 -3.64
C ILE A 36 -5.45 3.05 -2.64
N ASN A 37 -4.67 2.06 -3.05
CA ASN A 37 -3.60 1.51 -2.21
C ASN A 37 -2.56 2.58 -1.86
N TYR A 38 -2.12 3.36 -2.84
CA TYR A 38 -1.14 4.42 -2.63
C TYR A 38 -1.65 5.45 -1.63
N GLU A 39 -2.89 5.91 -1.78
CA GLU A 39 -3.49 6.89 -0.88
C GLU A 39 -3.59 6.35 0.56
N LEU A 40 -3.95 5.08 0.72
CA LEU A 40 -3.99 4.44 2.02
C LEU A 40 -2.61 4.39 2.66
N LEU A 41 -1.59 3.97 1.91
CA LEU A 41 -0.23 3.85 2.43
C LEU A 41 0.43 5.21 2.65
N ASP A 42 0.04 6.21 1.88
CA ASP A 42 0.44 7.60 2.13
C ASP A 42 -0.07 8.06 3.50
N LEU A 43 -1.33 7.80 3.81
CA LEU A 43 -1.90 8.05 5.13
C LEU A 43 -1.14 7.29 6.23
N TYR A 44 -0.85 6.02 6.02
CA TYR A 44 -0.11 5.19 6.98
C TYR A 44 1.30 5.73 7.24
N TRP A 45 1.96 6.22 6.21
CA TRP A 45 3.28 6.84 6.35
C TRP A 45 3.22 8.09 7.23
N GLU A 46 2.25 8.96 6.99
CA GLU A 46 2.03 10.15 7.80
C GLU A 46 1.70 9.79 9.25
N LEU A 47 0.83 8.80 9.47
CA LEU A 47 0.49 8.32 10.80
C LEU A 47 1.72 7.76 11.52
N GLY A 48 2.53 6.98 10.84
CA GLY A 48 3.77 6.42 11.39
C GLY A 48 4.73 7.52 11.83
N ARG A 49 4.92 8.53 10.97
CA ARG A 49 5.73 9.71 11.29
C ARG A 49 5.20 10.44 12.51
N ASP A 50 3.91 10.68 12.57
CA ASP A 50 3.28 11.41 13.68
C ASP A 50 3.39 10.63 14.99
N ILE A 51 3.18 9.32 14.97
CA ILE A 51 3.33 8.47 16.15
C ILE A 51 4.76 8.54 16.67
N VAL A 52 5.76 8.40 15.80
CA VAL A 52 7.17 8.46 16.18
C VAL A 52 7.49 9.83 16.79
N ASN A 53 7.05 10.91 16.16
CA ASN A 53 7.31 12.28 16.64
C ASN A 53 6.64 12.52 18.00
N LYS A 54 5.43 12.06 18.20
CA LYS A 54 4.71 12.22 19.47
C LYS A 54 5.40 11.44 20.58
N GLN A 55 5.88 10.25 20.32
CA GLN A 55 6.60 9.45 21.31
C GLN A 55 7.95 10.08 21.71
N GLN A 56 8.65 10.69 20.77
CA GLN A 56 9.94 11.34 21.03
C GLN A 56 9.79 12.67 21.77
N ASN A 57 8.80 13.49 21.38
CA ASN A 57 8.70 14.88 21.84
C ASN A 57 7.77 15.08 23.03
N ALA A 58 6.80 14.18 23.22
CA ALA A 58 5.79 14.30 24.29
C ALA A 58 5.95 13.27 25.41
N GLU A 59 6.99 12.46 25.38
CA GLU A 59 7.25 11.38 26.35
C GLU A 59 6.07 10.41 26.51
N TRP A 60 5.31 10.22 25.43
CA TRP A 60 4.19 9.29 25.44
C TRP A 60 4.69 7.86 25.33
N GLY A 61 4.28 7.01 26.26
CA GLY A 61 4.53 5.57 26.20
C GLY A 61 3.56 4.88 25.23
N ASP A 62 3.65 3.54 25.16
CA ASP A 62 2.81 2.76 24.24
C ASP A 62 1.31 2.79 24.61
N SER A 63 0.95 3.25 25.79
CA SER A 63 -0.45 3.35 26.22
C SER A 63 -1.27 4.29 25.35
N PHE A 64 -0.65 5.30 24.71
CA PHE A 64 -1.40 6.20 23.83
C PHE A 64 -1.87 5.50 22.54
N ILE A 65 -1.17 4.45 22.09
CA ILE A 65 -1.58 3.67 20.93
C ILE A 65 -2.92 2.97 21.20
N ALA A 66 -3.11 2.44 22.41
CA ALA A 66 -4.39 1.86 22.83
C ALA A 66 -5.51 2.89 22.79
N MET A 67 -5.26 4.09 23.28
CA MET A 67 -6.21 5.20 23.27
C MET A 67 -6.51 5.66 21.84
N MET A 68 -5.48 5.83 21.02
CA MET A 68 -5.61 6.20 19.60
C MET A 68 -6.43 5.18 18.84
N SER A 69 -6.15 3.89 19.04
CA SER A 69 -6.90 2.81 18.41
C SER A 69 -8.38 2.87 18.77
N LYS A 70 -8.67 3.05 20.06
CA LYS A 70 -10.04 3.16 20.55
C LYS A 70 -10.78 4.35 19.93
N ASP A 71 -10.15 5.51 19.90
CA ASP A 71 -10.75 6.73 19.36
C ASP A 71 -11.01 6.62 17.86
N LEU A 72 -10.06 6.07 17.11
CA LEU A 72 -10.20 5.92 15.66
C LEU A 72 -11.26 4.88 15.31
N GLN A 73 -11.30 3.75 16.01
CA GLN A 73 -12.31 2.72 15.76
C GLN A 73 -13.72 3.19 16.14
N LYS A 74 -13.84 4.05 17.14
CA LYS A 74 -15.11 4.65 17.53
C LYS A 74 -15.65 5.59 16.46
N THR A 75 -14.76 6.42 15.89
CA THR A 75 -15.14 7.42 14.87
C THR A 75 -15.34 6.77 13.50
N PHE A 76 -14.54 5.75 13.18
CA PHE A 76 -14.54 5.08 11.88
C PHE A 76 -14.80 3.56 12.02
N PRO A 77 -15.97 3.15 12.52
CA PRO A 77 -16.23 1.72 12.81
C PRO A 77 -16.22 0.83 11.57
N GLY A 78 -16.45 1.42 10.39
CA GLY A 78 -16.43 0.67 9.12
C GLY A 78 -15.06 0.54 8.48
N MET A 79 -14.02 1.17 9.05
CA MET A 79 -12.67 1.11 8.50
C MET A 79 -11.80 0.12 9.26
N SER A 80 -11.09 -0.73 8.52
CA SER A 80 -10.05 -1.59 9.07
C SER A 80 -8.70 -0.84 9.12
N GLY A 81 -7.76 -1.37 9.89
CA GLY A 81 -6.40 -0.84 9.93
C GLY A 81 -6.05 -0.04 11.16
N PHE A 82 -7.01 0.25 12.04
CA PHE A 82 -6.77 1.05 13.25
C PHE A 82 -6.71 0.22 14.55
N SER A 83 -6.45 -1.09 14.43
CA SER A 83 -6.15 -1.91 15.60
C SER A 83 -4.81 -1.48 16.21
N GLN A 84 -4.62 -1.76 17.50
CA GLN A 84 -3.35 -1.47 18.16
C GLN A 84 -2.17 -2.13 17.44
N GLN A 85 -2.35 -3.39 17.05
CA GLN A 85 -1.31 -4.13 16.33
C GLN A 85 -0.97 -3.46 15.00
N ASN A 86 -1.97 -3.04 14.22
CA ASN A 86 -1.71 -2.39 12.94
C ASN A 86 -1.09 -1.01 13.10
N LEU A 87 -1.48 -0.25 14.12
CA LEU A 87 -0.85 1.04 14.42
C LEU A 87 0.63 0.87 14.81
N ARG A 88 0.95 -0.20 15.54
CA ARG A 88 2.35 -0.53 15.84
C ARG A 88 3.11 -0.94 14.57
N SER A 89 2.48 -1.68 13.68
CA SER A 89 3.06 -2.03 12.38
C SER A 89 3.32 -0.79 11.52
N ILE A 90 2.39 0.15 11.51
CA ILE A 90 2.54 1.44 10.81
C ILE A 90 3.74 2.20 11.35
N ARG A 91 3.87 2.31 12.66
CA ARG A 91 5.03 2.93 13.33
C ARG A 91 6.32 2.23 12.95
N TYR A 92 6.36 0.91 13.04
CA TYR A 92 7.53 0.09 12.71
C TYR A 92 7.93 0.28 11.24
N TRP A 93 6.96 0.28 10.33
CA TRP A 93 7.18 0.48 8.91
C TRP A 93 7.89 1.80 8.62
N TYR A 94 7.39 2.88 9.17
CA TYR A 94 8.01 4.20 9.04
C TYR A 94 9.43 4.19 9.61
N GLN A 95 9.62 3.66 10.81
CA GLN A 95 10.93 3.59 11.46
C GLN A 95 11.91 2.73 10.68
N PHE A 96 11.45 1.60 10.17
CA PHE A 96 12.29 0.66 9.41
C PHE A 96 12.97 1.34 8.23
N TYR A 97 12.23 2.09 7.44
CA TYR A 97 12.77 2.77 6.28
C TYR A 97 13.40 4.13 6.59
N HIS A 98 12.97 4.80 7.63
CA HIS A 98 13.45 6.12 8.00
C HIS A 98 14.80 6.09 8.72
N ASN A 99 15.08 5.06 9.48
CA ASN A 99 16.32 4.94 10.26
C ASN A 99 17.56 4.64 9.41
N CYS A 100 17.42 4.62 8.08
CA CYS A 100 18.50 4.26 7.17
C CYS A 100 19.61 5.25 7.03
N SER A 101 19.47 6.47 7.50
CA SER A 101 20.35 7.47 6.93
C SER A 101 20.58 8.71 7.78
N ASN A 102 21.81 8.81 8.20
CA ASN A 102 22.41 10.05 8.69
C ASN A 102 23.14 10.83 7.57
N ASP A 103 22.87 10.52 6.27
CA ASP A 103 23.63 11.06 5.16
C ASP A 103 22.72 11.92 4.26
N LEU A 104 23.28 13.02 3.72
CA LEU A 104 22.57 13.92 2.79
C LEU A 104 22.08 13.23 1.52
N GLN A 105 22.82 12.21 1.04
CA GLN A 105 22.39 11.39 -0.10
C GLN A 105 21.15 10.55 0.24
N ALA A 106 20.93 10.31 1.48
CA ALA A 106 19.85 9.49 1.98
C ALA A 106 18.50 10.20 2.00
N VAL A 107 18.48 11.53 2.12
CA VAL A 107 17.21 12.30 2.03
C VAL A 107 16.59 12.15 0.64
N SER A 108 17.41 12.18 -0.41
CA SER A 108 16.97 11.94 -1.78
C SER A 108 16.52 10.50 -1.99
N LYS A 109 17.26 9.54 -1.43
CA LYS A 109 16.89 8.11 -1.45
C LYS A 109 15.61 7.83 -0.66
N LEU A 110 15.41 8.52 0.47
CA LEU A 110 14.24 8.31 1.32
C LEU A 110 12.94 8.60 0.58
N LYS A 111 12.90 9.66 -0.22
CA LYS A 111 11.71 9.98 -1.02
C LYS A 111 11.42 8.91 -2.08
N THR A 112 12.47 8.39 -2.72
CA THR A 112 12.33 7.27 -3.67
C THR A 112 11.83 6.02 -2.97
N ILE A 113 12.40 5.70 -1.80
CA ILE A 113 11.97 4.56 -0.97
C ILE A 113 10.50 4.71 -0.57
N GLU A 114 10.13 5.88 -0.10
CA GLU A 114 8.75 6.20 0.28
C GLU A 114 7.77 5.91 -0.86
N ASN A 115 8.08 6.39 -2.06
CA ASN A 115 7.23 6.15 -3.22
C ASN A 115 7.16 4.67 -3.60
N MET A 116 8.26 3.94 -3.49
CA MET A 116 8.30 2.50 -3.79
C MET A 116 7.44 1.70 -2.82
N VAL A 117 7.60 1.92 -1.52
CA VAL A 117 6.88 1.14 -0.50
C VAL A 117 5.39 1.44 -0.46
N LYS A 118 4.99 2.64 -0.88
CA LYS A 118 3.56 3.00 -1.05
C LYS A 118 2.94 2.38 -2.29
N SER A 119 3.75 1.85 -3.21
CA SER A 119 3.29 1.30 -4.49
C SER A 119 2.95 -0.18 -4.42
N ILE A 120 3.22 -0.84 -3.30
CA ILE A 120 2.88 -2.25 -3.08
C ILE A 120 1.85 -2.39 -1.96
N PRO A 121 1.05 -3.48 -1.94
CA PRO A 121 0.03 -3.66 -0.91
C PRO A 121 0.58 -3.72 0.50
N TRP A 122 -0.24 -3.32 1.47
CA TRP A 122 0.16 -3.28 2.89
C TRP A 122 0.63 -4.64 3.40
N GLY A 123 -0.08 -5.71 3.05
CA GLY A 123 0.31 -7.06 3.46
C GLY A 123 1.70 -7.46 2.97
N HIS A 124 2.09 -7.03 1.78
CA HIS A 124 3.45 -7.26 1.25
C HIS A 124 4.47 -6.44 2.06
N ASN A 125 4.18 -5.19 2.35
CA ASN A 125 5.03 -4.35 3.19
C ASN A 125 5.28 -4.99 4.55
N GLN A 126 4.22 -5.49 5.19
CA GLN A 126 4.33 -6.15 6.50
C GLN A 126 5.24 -7.37 6.45
N ARG A 127 5.07 -8.21 5.44
CA ARG A 127 5.92 -9.39 5.28
C ARG A 127 7.39 -9.03 5.07
N ILE A 128 7.62 -8.07 4.21
CA ILE A 128 8.99 -7.63 3.86
C ILE A 128 9.66 -7.04 5.10
N MET A 129 9.04 -6.08 5.76
CA MET A 129 9.67 -5.39 6.90
C MET A 129 9.91 -6.30 8.10
N TYR A 130 9.09 -7.33 8.29
CA TYR A 130 9.27 -8.26 9.42
C TYR A 130 10.26 -9.39 9.12
N LYS A 131 10.46 -9.73 7.85
CA LYS A 131 11.38 -10.80 7.46
C LYS A 131 12.78 -10.31 7.08
N CYS A 132 12.89 -9.11 6.54
CA CYS A 132 14.17 -8.57 6.09
C CYS A 132 14.89 -7.88 7.24
N LYS A 133 16.21 -8.06 7.27
CA LYS A 133 17.08 -7.50 8.33
C LYS A 133 17.73 -6.20 7.94
N SER A 134 17.73 -5.89 6.65
CA SER A 134 18.31 -4.66 6.12
C SER A 134 17.35 -4.02 5.12
N ILE A 135 17.56 -2.74 4.90
CA ILE A 135 16.77 -1.97 3.93
C ILE A 135 17.09 -2.39 2.51
N ASP A 136 18.35 -2.67 2.21
CA ASP A 136 18.75 -3.13 0.88
C ASP A 136 18.05 -4.44 0.51
N GLU A 137 17.98 -5.37 1.44
CA GLU A 137 17.23 -6.62 1.27
C GLU A 137 15.74 -6.34 1.08
N ALA A 138 15.17 -5.47 1.91
CA ALA A 138 13.76 -5.10 1.82
C ALA A 138 13.43 -4.46 0.48
N LEU A 139 14.24 -3.52 0.02
CA LEU A 139 14.04 -2.84 -1.26
C LEU A 139 14.16 -3.78 -2.45
N PHE A 140 15.02 -4.79 -2.36
CA PHE A 140 15.08 -5.84 -3.37
C PHE A 140 13.72 -6.52 -3.53
N TYR A 141 13.09 -6.92 -2.43
CA TYR A 141 11.79 -7.59 -2.47
C TYR A 141 10.65 -6.63 -2.84
N VAL A 142 10.72 -5.38 -2.44
CA VAL A 142 9.76 -4.35 -2.88
C VAL A 142 9.81 -4.22 -4.40
N GLN A 143 11.01 -4.09 -4.97
CA GLN A 143 11.18 -3.96 -6.41
C GLN A 143 10.67 -5.21 -7.15
N LYS A 144 10.97 -6.39 -6.63
CA LYS A 144 10.50 -7.66 -7.22
C LYS A 144 8.98 -7.78 -7.14
N THR A 145 8.38 -7.33 -6.07
CA THR A 145 6.92 -7.30 -5.92
C THR A 145 6.28 -6.38 -6.97
N MET A 146 6.86 -5.21 -7.18
CA MET A 146 6.40 -4.27 -8.22
C MET A 146 6.53 -4.85 -9.62
N ASP A 147 7.69 -5.44 -9.93
CA ASP A 147 8.00 -5.94 -11.27
C ASP A 147 7.19 -7.17 -11.65
N ASN A 148 6.97 -8.06 -10.70
CA ASN A 148 6.39 -9.38 -10.95
C ASN A 148 4.98 -9.53 -10.41
N ASN A 149 4.47 -8.54 -9.73
CA ASN A 149 3.13 -8.58 -9.13
C ASN A 149 2.95 -9.79 -8.21
N TRP A 150 3.98 -10.08 -7.40
CA TRP A 150 4.03 -11.27 -6.56
C TRP A 150 2.93 -11.30 -5.50
N SER A 151 2.42 -12.50 -5.22
CA SER A 151 1.51 -12.73 -4.11
C SER A 151 2.27 -12.67 -2.77
N ARG A 152 1.52 -12.52 -1.67
CA ARG A 152 2.10 -12.47 -0.32
C ARG A 152 2.86 -13.74 0.07
N SER A 153 2.60 -14.85 -0.63
CA SER A 153 3.24 -16.14 -0.35
C SER A 153 4.64 -16.28 -0.96
N VAL A 154 4.98 -15.41 -1.90
CA VAL A 154 6.29 -15.39 -2.55
C VAL A 154 7.26 -14.50 -1.77
#